data_fe46234d6f6a21240bd85c168394fd2e
#
_entry.id   fe46234d6f6a21240bd85c168394fd2e
#
_cell.length_a   1.000
_cell.length_b   1.000
_cell.length_c   1.000
_cell.angle_alpha   90.00
_cell.angle_beta   90.00
_cell.angle_gamma   90.00
#
_symmetry.space_group_name_H-M   'P 1'
#
loop_
_entity.id
_entity.type
_entity.pdbx_description
1 polymer ?
#
loop_
_entity_poly.entity_id
_entity_poly.type
_entity_poly.pdbx_seq_one_letter_code
_entity_poly.pdbx_strand_id
1 'polypeptide(L)'
;MKWQGGRKGGNIEDRRGMSGGTKLAFGGIGGVIVLLIGLFMGGDPGLLLQQMQGAGGLTTEQGEYQSTPEEDRLMEFSEIVLTSTDEVWTHLFKQAGQNYQKPTLLVYTNAHETGGCGVGQSAFGPFYCPADQKVYLDLSFNRELNTKFGAKGEFALAYVIAHEVGHHIQNLTGVLGQTNAMRSKMREREYNKISVMTELQADFYAGVWAHYVNKLTSIELTYDDIVEGMQAAAAVGDDHIQERTQGYANPESFTHGSSQQRMYWFKKGYESGDLNAGNTFNDPSLQ
;
A
#
# COMPACT_ATOMS: atom_id res chain seq x y z
N MET A 1 10.34 14.89 -8.89
CA MET A 1 11.16 14.12 -7.91
C MET A 1 12.50 13.78 -8.53
N LYS A 2 13.63 14.01 -7.82
CA LYS A 2 14.96 13.55 -8.22
C LYS A 2 15.37 12.38 -7.34
N TRP A 3 15.63 11.25 -7.94
CA TRP A 3 15.96 10.00 -7.23
C TRP A 3 17.12 9.22 -7.86
N GLN A 4 17.46 9.50 -9.13
CA GLN A 4 18.50 8.79 -9.87
C GLN A 4 19.86 8.93 -9.15
N GLY A 5 20.56 7.79 -9.01
CA GLY A 5 21.80 7.74 -8.22
C GLY A 5 21.59 7.77 -6.71
N GLY A 6 20.35 7.61 -6.24
CA GLY A 6 20.00 7.50 -4.83
C GLY A 6 20.60 6.26 -4.16
N ARG A 7 20.60 6.25 -2.83
CA ARG A 7 21.12 5.12 -2.05
C ARG A 7 20.21 3.91 -2.18
N LYS A 8 20.80 2.73 -2.28
CA LYS A 8 20.14 1.43 -2.31
C LYS A 8 20.43 0.68 -1.02
N GLY A 9 19.38 0.18 -0.36
CA GLY A 9 19.49 -0.44 0.97
C GLY A 9 19.51 -1.96 0.96
N GLY A 10 19.18 -2.58 -0.17
CA GLY A 10 19.21 -4.03 -0.35
C GLY A 10 18.07 -4.80 0.30
N ASN A 11 17.08 -4.15 0.94
CA ASN A 11 15.91 -4.82 1.51
C ASN A 11 14.82 -5.07 0.46
N ILE A 12 15.22 -5.61 -0.70
CA ILE A 12 14.31 -5.90 -1.80
C ILE A 12 14.47 -7.36 -2.25
N GLU A 13 13.38 -8.05 -2.47
CA GLU A 13 13.33 -9.38 -3.06
C GLU A 13 12.69 -9.31 -4.44
N ASP A 14 13.45 -9.64 -5.48
CA ASP A 14 12.93 -9.78 -6.84
C ASP A 14 12.40 -11.20 -7.05
N ARG A 15 11.08 -11.30 -7.19
CA ARG A 15 10.35 -12.55 -7.46
C ARG A 15 9.59 -12.47 -8.78
N ARG A 16 9.92 -11.53 -9.65
CA ARG A 16 9.30 -11.41 -10.97
C ARG A 16 9.62 -12.67 -11.79
N GLY A 17 8.64 -13.13 -12.56
CA GLY A 17 8.78 -14.35 -13.37
C GLY A 17 8.85 -15.66 -12.59
N MET A 18 8.86 -15.63 -11.27
CA MET A 18 8.75 -16.85 -10.47
C MET A 18 7.28 -17.26 -10.36
N SER A 19 6.87 -18.28 -11.13
CA SER A 19 5.54 -18.85 -11.01
C SER A 19 5.41 -19.50 -9.64
N GLY A 20 4.54 -18.96 -8.80
CA GLY A 20 4.16 -19.59 -7.54
C GLY A 20 3.37 -20.88 -7.83
N GLY A 21 4.10 -21.96 -8.05
CA GLY A 21 3.54 -23.29 -8.17
C GLY A 21 3.06 -23.80 -6.81
N THR A 22 1.90 -23.31 -6.33
CA THR A 22 1.32 -23.86 -5.10
C THR A 22 -0.17 -24.11 -5.30
N LYS A 23 -0.58 -25.31 -4.94
CA LYS A 23 -1.99 -25.71 -4.90
C LYS A 23 -2.71 -24.79 -3.90
N LEU A 24 -3.68 -24.03 -4.39
CA LEU A 24 -4.54 -23.18 -3.57
C LEU A 24 -5.24 -24.00 -2.48
N ALA A 25 -4.77 -23.92 -1.26
CA ALA A 25 -5.48 -24.38 -0.09
C ALA A 25 -6.23 -23.17 0.50
N PHE A 26 -7.53 -23.08 0.23
CA PHE A 26 -8.40 -22.08 0.82
C PHE A 26 -8.65 -22.38 2.29
N GLY A 27 -8.18 -21.52 3.18
CA GLY A 27 -8.50 -21.60 4.60
C GLY A 27 -7.71 -20.60 5.42
N GLY A 28 -8.23 -19.37 5.57
CA GLY A 28 -7.64 -18.39 6.47
C GLY A 28 -8.24 -16.99 6.30
N ILE A 29 -8.18 -16.20 7.37
CA ILE A 29 -8.76 -14.85 7.51
C ILE A 29 -8.28 -13.86 6.43
N GLY A 30 -7.10 -14.10 5.81
CA GLY A 30 -6.56 -13.28 4.72
C GLY A 30 -7.38 -13.31 3.43
N GLY A 31 -8.08 -14.41 3.12
CA GLY A 31 -8.92 -14.52 1.92
C GLY A 31 -10.12 -13.58 1.90
N VAL A 32 -10.53 -13.07 3.06
CA VAL A 32 -11.69 -12.17 3.18
C VAL A 32 -11.34 -10.73 2.82
N ILE A 33 -10.13 -10.28 3.16
CA ILE A 33 -9.65 -8.92 2.78
C ILE A 33 -9.49 -8.83 1.28
N VAL A 34 -8.92 -9.85 0.66
CA VAL A 34 -8.73 -10.00 -0.78
C VAL A 34 -10.07 -10.01 -1.53
N LEU A 35 -11.08 -10.71 -0.99
CA LEU A 35 -12.45 -10.73 -1.54
C LEU A 35 -13.12 -9.35 -1.43
N LEU A 36 -12.89 -8.61 -0.37
CA LEU A 36 -13.48 -7.29 -0.17
C LEU A 36 -12.92 -6.27 -1.17
N ILE A 37 -11.61 -6.29 -1.45
CA ILE A 37 -11.01 -5.43 -2.48
C ILE A 37 -11.52 -5.81 -3.87
N GLY A 38 -11.65 -7.10 -4.19
CA GLY A 38 -12.19 -7.57 -5.47
C GLY A 38 -13.68 -7.22 -5.67
N LEU A 39 -14.49 -7.25 -4.61
CA LEU A 39 -15.88 -6.77 -4.60
C LEU A 39 -15.96 -5.25 -4.79
N PHE A 40 -15.00 -4.52 -4.23
CA PHE A 40 -14.88 -3.07 -4.39
C PHE A 40 -14.57 -2.63 -5.83
N MET A 41 -13.90 -3.50 -6.62
CA MET A 41 -13.61 -3.23 -8.03
C MET A 41 -14.76 -3.57 -8.99
N GLY A 42 -15.98 -3.81 -8.47
CA GLY A 42 -17.17 -4.06 -9.28
C GLY A 42 -17.24 -5.45 -9.89
N GLY A 43 -16.44 -6.39 -9.40
CA GLY A 43 -16.50 -7.79 -9.82
C GLY A 43 -17.69 -8.53 -9.18
N ASP A 44 -18.48 -9.22 -9.98
CA ASP A 44 -19.51 -10.15 -9.49
C ASP A 44 -18.85 -11.24 -8.63
N PRO A 45 -19.26 -11.43 -7.36
CA PRO A 45 -18.68 -12.44 -6.47
C PRO A 45 -18.69 -13.85 -7.06
N GLY A 46 -19.74 -14.17 -7.84
CA GLY A 46 -19.88 -15.47 -8.51
C GLY A 46 -18.88 -15.66 -9.65
N LEU A 47 -18.64 -14.60 -10.44
CA LEU A 47 -17.63 -14.60 -11.51
C LEU A 47 -16.21 -14.64 -10.99
N LEU A 48 -15.92 -13.92 -9.91
CA LEU A 48 -14.61 -13.95 -9.24
C LEU A 48 -14.31 -15.34 -8.69
N LEU A 49 -15.28 -15.97 -8.04
CA LEU A 49 -15.14 -17.32 -7.50
C LEU A 49 -14.99 -18.37 -8.64
N GLN A 50 -15.71 -18.20 -9.74
CA GLN A 50 -15.63 -19.08 -10.91
C GLN A 50 -14.31 -18.90 -11.67
N GLN A 51 -13.81 -17.68 -11.77
CA GLN A 51 -12.51 -17.35 -12.38
C GLN A 51 -11.35 -17.89 -11.52
N MET A 52 -11.49 -17.86 -10.19
CA MET A 52 -10.55 -18.45 -9.25
C MET A 52 -10.57 -20.00 -9.30
N GLN A 53 -11.71 -20.63 -9.56
CA GLN A 53 -11.80 -22.09 -9.75
C GLN A 53 -11.34 -22.55 -11.14
N GLY A 54 -11.43 -21.68 -12.16
CA GLY A 54 -10.96 -21.96 -13.53
C GLY A 54 -9.45 -21.77 -13.73
N ALA A 55 -8.78 -21.06 -12.85
CA ALA A 55 -7.33 -20.80 -12.94
C ALA A 55 -6.44 -22.01 -12.53
N GLY A 56 -7.04 -23.11 -12.14
CA GLY A 56 -6.34 -24.35 -11.74
C GLY A 56 -5.69 -25.15 -12.87
N GLY A 57 -5.55 -24.60 -14.09
CA GLY A 57 -5.10 -25.35 -15.24
C GLY A 57 -4.15 -24.65 -16.22
N LEU A 58 -3.57 -23.52 -15.86
CA LEU A 58 -2.56 -22.90 -16.70
C LEU A 58 -1.17 -23.49 -16.39
N THR A 59 -0.81 -24.54 -17.12
CA THR A 59 0.59 -24.90 -17.35
C THR A 59 1.18 -23.79 -18.24
N THR A 60 1.75 -22.77 -17.63
CA THR A 60 2.59 -21.84 -18.36
C THR A 60 3.87 -22.57 -18.74
N GLU A 61 4.15 -22.67 -20.04
CA GLU A 61 5.52 -22.91 -20.51
C GLU A 61 6.38 -21.82 -19.85
N GLN A 62 7.32 -22.23 -19.02
CA GLN A 62 8.31 -21.35 -18.39
C GLN A 62 9.29 -20.88 -19.47
N GLY A 63 8.91 -19.85 -20.22
CA GLY A 63 9.89 -19.00 -20.87
C GLY A 63 10.67 -18.26 -19.76
N GLU A 64 11.97 -18.15 -19.91
CA GLU A 64 12.83 -17.37 -19.02
C GLU A 64 12.26 -15.94 -18.94
N TYR A 65 11.88 -15.50 -17.74
CA TYR A 65 11.37 -14.14 -17.54
C TYR A 65 12.45 -13.13 -17.95
N GLN A 66 12.14 -12.27 -18.88
CA GLN A 66 13.00 -11.18 -19.30
C GLN A 66 12.33 -9.86 -18.89
N SER A 67 12.97 -9.14 -17.97
CA SER A 67 12.52 -7.81 -17.58
C SER A 67 12.66 -6.83 -18.74
N THR A 68 11.76 -5.86 -18.78
CA THR A 68 11.88 -4.72 -19.68
C THR A 68 12.73 -3.61 -19.05
N PRO A 69 13.36 -2.72 -19.83
CA PRO A 69 14.09 -1.56 -19.29
C PRO A 69 13.22 -0.67 -18.37
N GLU A 70 11.93 -0.61 -18.61
CA GLU A 70 11.00 0.13 -17.73
C GLU A 70 10.79 -0.58 -16.40
N GLU A 71 10.61 -1.90 -16.39
CA GLU A 71 10.49 -2.67 -15.14
C GLU A 71 11.78 -2.59 -14.32
N ASP A 72 12.95 -2.61 -14.96
CA ASP A 72 14.21 -2.46 -14.25
C ASP A 72 14.36 -1.06 -13.64
N ARG A 73 13.92 -0.02 -14.35
CA ARG A 73 13.86 1.35 -13.84
C ARG A 73 12.88 1.48 -12.66
N LEU A 74 11.71 0.89 -12.75
CA LEU A 74 10.72 0.90 -11.67
C LEU A 74 11.19 0.08 -10.46
N MET A 75 11.92 -1.02 -10.70
CA MET A 75 12.55 -1.79 -9.64
C MET A 75 13.60 -0.97 -8.89
N GLU A 76 14.51 -0.31 -9.62
CA GLU A 76 15.51 0.59 -9.04
C GLU A 76 14.85 1.75 -8.28
N PHE A 77 13.84 2.38 -8.87
CA PHE A 77 13.05 3.42 -8.23
C PHE A 77 12.45 2.96 -6.90
N SER A 78 11.79 1.81 -6.91
CA SER A 78 11.13 1.25 -5.74
C SER A 78 12.11 0.91 -4.61
N GLU A 79 13.31 0.41 -4.95
CA GLU A 79 14.38 0.16 -3.99
C GLU A 79 14.89 1.46 -3.35
N ILE A 80 15.10 2.51 -4.14
CA ILE A 80 15.58 3.80 -3.65
C ILE A 80 14.52 4.46 -2.75
N VAL A 81 13.23 4.39 -3.14
CA VAL A 81 12.13 4.90 -2.33
C VAL A 81 12.05 4.14 -1.00
N LEU A 82 12.04 2.80 -1.00
CA LEU A 82 12.05 2.00 0.22
C LEU A 82 13.24 2.35 1.11
N THR A 83 14.44 2.47 0.53
CA THR A 83 15.64 2.86 1.28
C THR A 83 15.47 4.22 1.95
N SER A 84 14.86 5.17 1.26
CA SER A 84 14.58 6.49 1.82
C SER A 84 13.58 6.45 2.97
N THR A 85 12.57 5.57 2.90
CA THR A 85 11.65 5.35 4.03
C THR A 85 12.40 4.76 5.23
N ASP A 86 13.29 3.79 5.00
CA ASP A 86 14.13 3.21 6.05
C ASP A 86 15.02 4.23 6.75
N GLU A 87 15.61 5.17 6.00
CA GLU A 87 16.45 6.22 6.54
C GLU A 87 15.65 7.19 7.42
N VAL A 88 14.48 7.62 6.95
CA VAL A 88 13.59 8.49 7.71
C VAL A 88 13.10 7.79 8.98
N TRP A 89 12.56 6.58 8.87
CA TRP A 89 12.01 5.88 10.02
C TRP A 89 13.07 5.42 11.03
N THR A 90 14.27 5.05 10.57
CA THR A 90 15.41 4.79 11.46
C THR A 90 15.74 6.02 12.30
N HIS A 91 15.75 7.21 11.68
CA HIS A 91 15.99 8.46 12.39
C HIS A 91 14.91 8.75 13.43
N LEU A 92 13.63 8.66 13.05
CA LEU A 92 12.50 8.97 13.94
C LEU A 92 12.38 7.98 15.12
N PHE A 93 12.55 6.68 14.87
CA PHE A 93 12.55 5.69 15.94
C PHE A 93 13.71 5.88 16.91
N LYS A 94 14.90 6.21 16.40
CA LYS A 94 16.06 6.53 17.24
C LYS A 94 15.81 7.77 18.11
N GLN A 95 15.15 8.81 17.59
CA GLN A 95 14.74 9.97 18.38
C GLN A 95 13.77 9.61 19.49
N ALA A 96 12.89 8.63 19.25
CA ALA A 96 11.97 8.08 20.25
C ALA A 96 12.62 7.06 21.20
N GLY A 97 13.93 6.81 21.10
CA GLY A 97 14.65 5.81 21.93
C GLY A 97 14.33 4.37 21.54
N GLN A 98 13.84 4.12 20.33
CA GLN A 98 13.43 2.80 19.84
C GLN A 98 14.30 2.36 18.64
N ASN A 99 14.28 1.06 18.38
CA ASN A 99 14.94 0.47 17.21
C ASN A 99 13.92 0.23 16.10
N TYR A 100 14.20 0.74 14.90
CA TYR A 100 13.40 0.47 13.71
C TYR A 100 13.79 -0.88 13.11
N GLN A 101 12.80 -1.74 12.90
CA GLN A 101 12.95 -2.95 12.09
C GLN A 101 12.50 -2.62 10.67
N LYS A 102 13.37 -2.86 9.70
CA LYS A 102 13.09 -2.52 8.30
C LYS A 102 12.17 -3.57 7.67
N PRO A 103 11.17 -3.15 6.87
CA PRO A 103 10.39 -4.08 6.06
C PRO A 103 11.22 -4.56 4.86
N THR A 104 10.78 -5.64 4.23
CA THR A 104 11.30 -6.06 2.92
C THR A 104 10.28 -5.68 1.85
N LEU A 105 10.71 -5.13 0.73
CA LEU A 105 9.88 -4.98 -0.47
C LEU A 105 10.04 -6.23 -1.33
N LEU A 106 8.95 -6.97 -1.52
CA LEU A 106 8.92 -8.11 -2.44
C LEU A 106 8.21 -7.69 -3.73
N VAL A 107 8.94 -7.74 -4.83
CA VAL A 107 8.41 -7.42 -6.16
C VAL A 107 8.06 -8.73 -6.88
N TYR A 108 6.83 -8.84 -7.35
CA TYR A 108 6.31 -10.04 -8.00
C TYR A 108 5.57 -9.70 -9.31
N THR A 109 5.12 -10.72 -10.03
CA THR A 109 4.29 -10.58 -11.24
C THR A 109 3.04 -11.44 -11.10
N ASN A 110 1.87 -10.85 -11.34
CA ASN A 110 0.54 -11.46 -11.31
C ASN A 110 0.07 -11.92 -9.92
N ALA A 111 0.71 -12.93 -9.33
CA ALA A 111 0.32 -13.47 -8.03
C ALA A 111 1.53 -14.02 -7.27
N HIS A 112 1.52 -13.88 -5.95
CA HIS A 112 2.56 -14.40 -5.07
C HIS A 112 1.98 -14.85 -3.73
N GLU A 113 2.42 -16.00 -3.21
CA GLU A 113 2.03 -16.48 -1.88
C GLU A 113 2.80 -15.73 -0.80
N THR A 114 2.08 -15.18 0.17
CA THR A 114 2.70 -14.43 1.28
C THR A 114 3.04 -15.35 2.45
N GLY A 115 3.86 -14.87 3.36
CA GLY A 115 4.21 -15.58 4.59
C GLY A 115 3.12 -15.52 5.68
N GLY A 116 1.83 -15.54 5.31
CA GLY A 116 0.74 -15.62 6.29
C GLY A 116 -0.48 -14.73 6.01
N CYS A 117 -0.46 -13.94 4.93
CA CYS A 117 -1.58 -13.10 4.52
C CYS A 117 -2.35 -13.66 3.30
N GLY A 118 -2.11 -14.92 2.93
CA GLY A 118 -2.73 -15.55 1.76
C GLY A 118 -1.98 -15.25 0.46
N VAL A 119 -2.70 -15.25 -0.66
CA VAL A 119 -2.12 -15.00 -1.99
C VAL A 119 -2.37 -13.55 -2.38
N GLY A 120 -1.30 -12.78 -2.55
CA GLY A 120 -1.33 -11.47 -3.18
C GLY A 120 -1.54 -11.60 -4.69
N GLN A 121 -2.41 -10.78 -5.25
CA GLN A 121 -2.65 -10.70 -6.69
C GLN A 121 -2.48 -9.26 -7.16
N SER A 122 -1.92 -9.07 -8.33
CA SER A 122 -1.71 -7.73 -8.93
C SER A 122 -2.99 -6.90 -8.99
N ALA A 123 -4.14 -7.56 -9.19
CA ALA A 123 -5.44 -6.91 -9.25
C ALA A 123 -5.86 -6.20 -7.95
N PHE A 124 -5.24 -6.53 -6.83
CA PHE A 124 -5.54 -5.90 -5.53
C PHE A 124 -4.65 -4.70 -5.22
N GLY A 125 -3.70 -4.40 -6.08
CA GLY A 125 -2.70 -3.37 -5.85
C GLY A 125 -1.60 -3.81 -4.87
N PRO A 126 -0.67 -2.91 -4.53
CA PRO A 126 0.32 -3.11 -3.49
C PRO A 126 -0.32 -3.28 -2.12
N PHE A 127 0.35 -4.00 -1.22
CA PHE A 127 -0.12 -4.20 0.15
C PHE A 127 1.02 -4.56 1.10
N TYR A 128 0.82 -4.26 2.37
CA TYR A 128 1.69 -4.72 3.46
C TYR A 128 1.12 -5.99 4.13
N CYS A 129 1.96 -6.99 4.34
CA CYS A 129 1.60 -8.18 5.12
C CYS A 129 2.25 -8.12 6.51
N PRO A 130 1.46 -7.98 7.59
CA PRO A 130 2.01 -7.91 8.94
C PRO A 130 2.60 -9.23 9.45
N ALA A 131 2.22 -10.37 8.87
CA ALA A 131 2.68 -11.67 9.32
C ALA A 131 4.15 -11.93 8.97
N ASP A 132 4.62 -11.45 7.82
CA ASP A 132 6.00 -11.59 7.36
C ASP A 132 6.75 -10.26 7.22
N GLN A 133 6.08 -9.15 7.54
CA GLN A 133 6.62 -7.79 7.53
C GLN A 133 7.15 -7.36 6.15
N LYS A 134 6.44 -7.75 5.09
CA LYS A 134 6.81 -7.41 3.73
C LYS A 134 5.77 -6.51 3.08
N VAL A 135 6.28 -5.57 2.27
CA VAL A 135 5.49 -4.84 1.29
C VAL A 135 5.52 -5.63 -0.02
N TYR A 136 4.38 -5.88 -0.60
CA TYR A 136 4.20 -6.60 -1.85
C TYR A 136 3.83 -5.65 -2.97
N LEU A 137 4.56 -5.70 -4.08
CA LEU A 137 4.37 -4.80 -5.21
C LEU A 137 4.48 -5.55 -6.54
N ASP A 138 3.47 -5.43 -7.38
CA ASP A 138 3.59 -5.71 -8.81
C ASP A 138 3.87 -4.39 -9.55
N LEU A 139 4.96 -4.32 -10.31
CA LEU A 139 5.36 -3.09 -11.01
C LEU A 139 4.35 -2.62 -12.05
N SER A 140 3.46 -3.52 -12.54
CA SER A 140 2.37 -3.16 -13.44
C SER A 140 1.39 -2.15 -12.79
N PHE A 141 1.35 -2.08 -11.46
CA PHE A 141 0.53 -1.12 -10.73
C PHE A 141 0.87 0.34 -11.05
N ASN A 142 2.13 0.64 -11.37
CA ASN A 142 2.51 1.99 -11.84
C ASN A 142 1.71 2.42 -13.09
N ARG A 143 1.47 1.50 -14.02
CA ARG A 143 0.62 1.77 -15.17
C ARG A 143 -0.84 1.96 -14.77
N GLU A 144 -1.33 1.19 -13.78
CA GLU A 144 -2.70 1.33 -13.28
C GLU A 144 -2.92 2.67 -12.58
N LEU A 145 -1.97 3.15 -11.78
CA LEU A 145 -2.03 4.49 -11.19
C LEU A 145 -2.27 5.55 -12.27
N ASN A 146 -1.54 5.48 -13.38
CA ASN A 146 -1.68 6.43 -14.47
C ASN A 146 -2.99 6.27 -15.25
N THR A 147 -3.38 5.04 -15.61
CA THR A 147 -4.47 4.77 -16.55
C THR A 147 -5.83 4.61 -15.90
N LYS A 148 -5.89 3.91 -14.78
CA LYS A 148 -7.14 3.65 -14.05
C LYS A 148 -7.45 4.74 -13.04
N PHE A 149 -6.46 5.20 -12.28
CA PHE A 149 -6.67 6.17 -11.21
C PHE A 149 -6.40 7.61 -11.63
N GLY A 150 -5.71 7.83 -12.77
CA GLY A 150 -5.38 9.18 -13.24
C GLY A 150 -4.29 9.88 -12.41
N ALA A 151 -3.67 9.16 -11.48
CA ALA A 151 -2.54 9.63 -10.70
C ALA A 151 -1.28 9.59 -11.57
N LYS A 152 -0.88 10.73 -12.09
CA LYS A 152 0.27 10.88 -12.99
C LYS A 152 1.50 11.24 -12.17
N GLY A 153 2.66 10.84 -12.67
CA GLY A 153 3.95 11.18 -12.07
C GLY A 153 4.59 10.01 -11.32
N GLU A 154 5.90 10.15 -11.09
CA GLU A 154 6.68 9.12 -10.39
C GLU A 154 6.38 9.12 -8.89
N PHE A 155 6.01 10.28 -8.34
CA PHE A 155 5.74 10.40 -6.91
C PHE A 155 4.48 9.64 -6.49
N ALA A 156 3.54 9.37 -7.39
CA ALA A 156 2.38 8.53 -7.08
C ALA A 156 2.76 7.13 -6.60
N LEU A 157 3.73 6.48 -7.26
CA LEU A 157 4.24 5.18 -6.81
C LEU A 157 5.06 5.30 -5.51
N ALA A 158 5.83 6.38 -5.36
CA ALA A 158 6.57 6.64 -4.12
C ALA A 158 5.62 6.82 -2.92
N TYR A 159 4.52 7.56 -3.10
CA TYR A 159 3.48 7.70 -2.09
C TYR A 159 2.90 6.34 -1.69
N VAL A 160 2.58 5.47 -2.66
CA VAL A 160 2.03 4.14 -2.36
C VAL A 160 3.03 3.30 -1.56
N ILE A 161 4.30 3.25 -1.96
CA ILE A 161 5.32 2.52 -1.19
C ILE A 161 5.44 3.09 0.24
N ALA A 162 5.44 4.41 0.40
CA ALA A 162 5.50 5.05 1.71
C ALA A 162 4.24 4.78 2.57
N HIS A 163 3.07 4.67 1.95
CA HIS A 163 1.82 4.29 2.59
C HIS A 163 1.89 2.84 3.13
N GLU A 164 2.37 1.89 2.32
CA GLU A 164 2.55 0.50 2.77
C GLU A 164 3.58 0.39 3.91
N VAL A 165 4.64 1.21 3.86
CA VAL A 165 5.56 1.35 5.00
C VAL A 165 4.86 1.99 6.20
N GLY A 166 3.88 2.86 6.00
CA GLY A 166 3.00 3.37 7.06
C GLY A 166 2.28 2.24 7.81
N HIS A 167 1.76 1.24 7.11
CA HIS A 167 1.21 0.03 7.72
C HIS A 167 2.27 -0.78 8.48
N HIS A 168 3.50 -0.82 7.97
CA HIS A 168 4.60 -1.43 8.72
C HIS A 168 4.86 -0.70 10.05
N ILE A 169 4.85 0.63 10.07
CA ILE A 169 4.96 1.41 11.31
C ILE A 169 3.82 1.10 12.27
N GLN A 170 2.59 1.00 11.77
CA GLN A 170 1.44 0.60 12.58
C GLN A 170 1.59 -0.81 13.15
N ASN A 171 2.20 -1.73 12.41
CA ASN A 171 2.51 -3.06 12.92
C ASN A 171 3.54 -3.01 14.06
N LEU A 172 4.64 -2.29 13.87
CA LEU A 172 5.69 -2.13 14.89
C LEU A 172 5.19 -1.44 16.16
N THR A 173 4.27 -0.49 16.04
CA THR A 173 3.68 0.25 17.16
C THR A 173 2.46 -0.46 17.77
N GLY A 174 2.06 -1.62 17.23
CA GLY A 174 0.97 -2.44 17.74
C GLY A 174 -0.44 -1.99 17.31
N VAL A 175 -0.57 -0.93 16.52
CA VAL A 175 -1.86 -0.42 16.02
C VAL A 175 -2.59 -1.50 15.21
N LEU A 176 -1.92 -2.15 14.23
CA LEU A 176 -2.54 -3.20 13.42
C LEU A 176 -3.02 -4.39 14.24
N GLY A 177 -2.25 -4.79 15.27
CA GLY A 177 -2.66 -5.86 16.17
C GLY A 177 -3.93 -5.52 16.93
N GLN A 178 -4.05 -4.28 17.42
CA GLN A 178 -5.22 -3.81 18.16
C GLN A 178 -6.44 -3.68 17.24
N THR A 179 -6.31 -3.05 16.08
CA THR A 179 -7.42 -2.86 15.14
C THR A 179 -7.92 -4.20 14.58
N ASN A 180 -7.03 -5.12 14.21
CA ASN A 180 -7.40 -6.45 13.75
C ASN A 180 -8.16 -7.26 14.82
N ALA A 181 -7.78 -7.12 16.09
CA ALA A 181 -8.47 -7.78 17.20
C ALA A 181 -9.92 -7.25 17.42
N MET A 182 -10.24 -6.07 16.90
CA MET A 182 -11.59 -5.50 16.98
C MET A 182 -12.53 -6.08 15.91
N ARG A 183 -12.00 -6.56 14.77
CA ARG A 183 -12.79 -7.03 13.62
C ARG A 183 -13.83 -8.09 13.99
N SER A 184 -13.45 -9.09 14.79
CA SER A 184 -14.36 -10.16 15.21
C SER A 184 -15.36 -9.75 16.29
N LYS A 185 -15.21 -8.56 16.88
CA LYS A 185 -16.01 -8.06 18.00
C LYS A 185 -17.00 -6.95 17.62
N MET A 186 -16.93 -6.46 16.38
CA MET A 186 -17.70 -5.32 15.91
C MET A 186 -18.52 -5.71 14.68
N ARG A 187 -19.62 -4.98 14.44
CA ARG A 187 -20.33 -5.09 13.17
C ARG A 187 -19.48 -4.49 12.05
N GLU A 188 -19.65 -4.98 10.85
CA GLU A 188 -18.88 -4.55 9.67
C GLU A 188 -18.82 -3.02 9.52
N ARG A 189 -19.97 -2.36 9.56
CA ARG A 189 -20.04 -0.89 9.47
C ARG A 189 -19.25 -0.16 10.55
N GLU A 190 -19.20 -0.71 11.76
CA GLU A 190 -18.43 -0.12 12.87
C GLU A 190 -16.94 -0.37 12.67
N TYR A 191 -16.59 -1.58 12.20
CA TYR A 191 -15.21 -1.91 11.88
C TYR A 191 -14.68 -1.12 10.67
N ASN A 192 -15.51 -0.82 9.67
CA ASN A 192 -15.12 0.01 8.53
C ASN A 192 -14.60 1.38 8.97
N LYS A 193 -15.16 1.99 9.99
CA LYS A 193 -14.62 3.24 10.56
C LYS A 193 -13.21 3.06 11.12
N ILE A 194 -12.97 1.95 11.83
CA ILE A 194 -11.63 1.62 12.34
C ILE A 194 -10.65 1.39 11.19
N SER A 195 -11.10 0.72 10.13
CA SER A 195 -10.31 0.54 8.92
C SER A 195 -9.93 1.88 8.30
N VAL A 196 -10.90 2.78 8.09
CA VAL A 196 -10.66 4.14 7.58
C VAL A 196 -9.64 4.87 8.45
N MET A 197 -9.78 4.87 9.78
CA MET A 197 -8.82 5.52 10.68
C MET A 197 -7.41 4.94 10.55
N THR A 198 -7.31 3.62 10.32
CA THR A 198 -6.03 2.91 10.11
C THR A 198 -5.39 3.36 8.80
N GLU A 199 -6.15 3.41 7.72
CA GLU A 199 -5.68 3.85 6.40
C GLU A 199 -5.23 5.31 6.39
N LEU A 200 -6.02 6.20 6.99
CA LEU A 200 -5.70 7.62 7.08
C LEU A 200 -4.44 7.88 7.92
N GLN A 201 -4.17 7.03 8.91
CA GLN A 201 -2.91 7.10 9.65
C GLN A 201 -1.73 6.64 8.80
N ALA A 202 -1.90 5.64 7.92
CA ALA A 202 -0.87 5.26 6.97
C ALA A 202 -0.58 6.38 5.96
N ASP A 203 -1.61 7.09 5.47
CA ASP A 203 -1.45 8.30 4.65
C ASP A 203 -0.69 9.40 5.40
N PHE A 204 -1.00 9.61 6.68
CA PHE A 204 -0.27 10.53 7.52
C PHE A 204 1.22 10.16 7.63
N TYR A 205 1.55 8.89 7.83
CA TYR A 205 2.94 8.43 7.90
C TYR A 205 3.67 8.58 6.57
N ALA A 206 2.99 8.36 5.43
CA ALA A 206 3.55 8.68 4.11
C ALA A 206 3.86 10.18 3.99
N GLY A 207 3.00 11.05 4.51
CA GLY A 207 3.25 12.48 4.59
C GLY A 207 4.44 12.84 5.48
N VAL A 208 4.57 12.20 6.65
CA VAL A 208 5.74 12.38 7.53
C VAL A 208 7.03 11.98 6.82
N TRP A 209 7.05 10.85 6.11
CA TRP A 209 8.20 10.49 5.27
C TRP A 209 8.55 11.61 4.28
N ALA A 210 7.58 12.12 3.54
CA ALA A 210 7.79 13.18 2.57
C ALA A 210 8.32 14.49 3.21
N HIS A 211 7.96 14.79 4.48
CA HIS A 211 8.48 15.92 5.24
C HIS A 211 9.99 15.82 5.46
N TYR A 212 10.46 14.62 5.77
CA TYR A 212 11.86 14.41 6.15
C TYR A 212 12.78 14.02 5.00
N VAL A 213 12.23 13.57 3.87
CA VAL A 213 13.00 12.96 2.78
C VAL A 213 14.13 13.86 2.27
N ASN A 214 13.86 15.14 2.03
CA ASN A 214 14.88 16.10 1.55
C ASN A 214 16.00 16.36 2.55
N LYS A 215 15.77 16.12 3.84
CA LYS A 215 16.74 16.39 4.92
C LYS A 215 17.60 15.18 5.24
N LEU A 216 17.05 13.97 5.08
CA LEU A 216 17.63 12.76 5.63
C LEU A 216 18.09 11.76 4.56
N THR A 217 17.64 11.94 3.32
CA THR A 217 17.85 10.94 2.25
C THR A 217 18.58 11.55 1.03
N SER A 218 18.80 10.72 0.02
CA SER A 218 19.35 11.15 -1.27
C SER A 218 18.28 11.57 -2.29
N ILE A 219 17.01 11.52 -1.92
CA ILE A 219 15.89 11.96 -2.76
C ILE A 219 15.63 13.45 -2.55
N GLU A 220 15.35 14.16 -3.65
CA GLU A 220 14.88 15.54 -3.60
C GLU A 220 13.44 15.62 -4.10
N LEU A 221 12.53 16.09 -3.24
CA LEU A 221 11.15 16.41 -3.58
C LEU A 221 10.96 17.90 -3.79
N THR A 222 10.16 18.24 -4.78
CA THR A 222 9.64 19.59 -5.02
C THR A 222 8.23 19.72 -4.47
N TYR A 223 7.69 20.94 -4.45
CA TYR A 223 6.28 21.13 -4.09
C TYR A 223 5.31 20.45 -5.07
N ASP A 224 5.65 20.41 -6.35
CA ASP A 224 4.83 19.75 -7.36
C ASP A 224 4.75 18.23 -7.11
N ASP A 225 5.83 17.60 -6.65
CA ASP A 225 5.82 16.19 -6.23
C ASP A 225 4.85 15.97 -5.06
N ILE A 226 4.81 16.88 -4.09
CA ILE A 226 3.85 16.79 -2.97
C ILE A 226 2.41 16.93 -3.47
N VAL A 227 2.16 17.79 -4.47
CA VAL A 227 0.85 17.90 -5.11
C VAL A 227 0.49 16.61 -5.84
N GLU A 228 1.42 15.97 -6.53
CA GLU A 228 1.22 14.63 -7.13
C GLU A 228 0.85 13.59 -6.08
N GLY A 229 1.52 13.59 -4.92
CA GLY A 229 1.19 12.69 -3.80
C GLY A 229 -0.22 12.90 -3.26
N MET A 230 -0.62 14.16 -3.09
CA MET A 230 -2.00 14.49 -2.68
C MET A 230 -3.02 14.02 -3.71
N GLN A 231 -2.72 14.18 -5.01
CA GLN A 231 -3.58 13.69 -6.08
C GLN A 231 -3.64 12.15 -6.12
N ALA A 232 -2.51 11.48 -5.88
CA ALA A 232 -2.47 10.03 -5.78
C ALA A 232 -3.32 9.52 -4.60
N ALA A 233 -3.20 10.15 -3.43
CA ALA A 233 -4.01 9.84 -2.26
C ALA A 233 -5.52 10.02 -2.54
N ALA A 234 -5.89 11.12 -3.20
CA ALA A 234 -7.27 11.37 -3.61
C ALA A 234 -7.78 10.34 -4.63
N ALA A 235 -6.95 9.96 -5.60
CA ALA A 235 -7.32 9.05 -6.68
C ALA A 235 -7.64 7.62 -6.21
N VAL A 236 -7.11 7.22 -5.08
CA VAL A 236 -7.37 5.92 -4.44
C VAL A 236 -8.36 6.01 -3.26
N GLY A 237 -9.10 7.10 -3.15
CA GLY A 237 -10.20 7.26 -2.20
C GLY A 237 -11.42 6.41 -2.58
N ASP A 238 -12.11 5.89 -1.56
CA ASP A 238 -13.27 5.00 -1.76
C ASP A 238 -14.39 5.67 -2.56
N ASP A 239 -14.63 6.97 -2.31
CA ASP A 239 -15.62 7.76 -3.06
C ASP A 239 -15.29 7.80 -4.55
N HIS A 240 -14.04 8.11 -4.90
CA HIS A 240 -13.59 8.17 -6.30
C HIS A 240 -13.69 6.80 -6.99
N ILE A 241 -13.26 5.74 -6.32
CA ILE A 241 -13.31 4.38 -6.86
C ILE A 241 -14.76 3.94 -7.06
N GLN A 242 -15.63 4.14 -6.07
CA GLN A 242 -17.04 3.74 -6.11
C GLN A 242 -17.82 4.52 -7.19
N GLU A 243 -17.65 5.84 -7.28
CA GLU A 243 -18.30 6.64 -8.32
C GLU A 243 -17.93 6.17 -9.72
N ARG A 244 -16.67 5.81 -9.95
CA ARG A 244 -16.21 5.32 -11.27
C ARG A 244 -16.67 3.91 -11.59
N THR A 245 -16.85 3.05 -10.59
CA THR A 245 -17.19 1.63 -10.80
C THR A 245 -18.68 1.36 -10.75
N GLN A 246 -19.42 2.05 -9.90
CA GLN A 246 -20.85 1.81 -9.66
C GLN A 246 -21.73 3.05 -9.82
N GLY A 247 -21.13 4.24 -10.09
CA GLY A 247 -21.86 5.47 -10.38
C GLY A 247 -22.27 6.28 -9.14
N TYR A 248 -22.03 5.81 -7.93
CA TYR A 248 -22.31 6.52 -6.68
C TYR A 248 -21.37 6.09 -5.57
N ALA A 249 -21.17 6.95 -4.57
CA ALA A 249 -20.40 6.63 -3.37
C ALA A 249 -21.33 6.27 -2.19
N ASN A 250 -20.93 5.27 -1.40
CA ASN A 250 -21.59 4.88 -0.16
C ASN A 250 -20.60 4.98 1.03
N PRO A 251 -20.63 6.08 1.80
CA PRO A 251 -19.67 6.29 2.89
C PRO A 251 -19.68 5.21 3.98
N GLU A 252 -20.79 4.50 4.17
CA GLU A 252 -20.91 3.44 5.18
C GLU A 252 -20.08 2.19 4.83
N SER A 253 -19.77 2.03 3.56
CA SER A 253 -18.95 0.92 3.04
C SER A 253 -17.47 1.28 2.83
N PHE A 254 -17.08 2.52 3.14
CA PHE A 254 -15.67 2.93 3.02
C PHE A 254 -14.79 2.15 3.99
N THR A 255 -13.67 1.71 3.49
CA THR A 255 -12.64 0.99 4.24
C THR A 255 -11.29 1.70 4.21
N HIS A 256 -11.08 2.61 3.24
CA HIS A 256 -9.86 3.40 3.07
C HIS A 256 -10.07 4.89 3.33
N GLY A 257 -11.31 5.35 3.30
CA GLY A 257 -11.68 6.75 3.46
C GLY A 257 -11.89 7.47 2.14
N SER A 258 -12.47 8.68 2.23
CA SER A 258 -12.72 9.51 1.05
C SER A 258 -11.43 10.13 0.51
N SER A 259 -11.46 10.50 -0.78
CA SER A 259 -10.41 11.27 -1.44
C SER A 259 -9.95 12.48 -0.63
N GLN A 260 -10.91 13.23 -0.07
CA GLN A 260 -10.62 14.40 0.74
C GLN A 260 -9.92 14.05 2.06
N GLN A 261 -10.34 12.98 2.74
CA GLN A 261 -9.74 12.52 3.99
C GLN A 261 -8.31 12.04 3.75
N ARG A 262 -8.06 11.21 2.74
CA ARG A 262 -6.75 10.68 2.40
C ARG A 262 -5.76 11.80 2.06
N MET A 263 -6.16 12.72 1.19
CA MET A 263 -5.36 13.90 0.85
C MET A 263 -5.05 14.77 2.07
N TYR A 264 -6.05 14.99 2.95
CA TYR A 264 -5.90 15.79 4.17
C TYR A 264 -4.85 15.20 5.12
N TRP A 265 -4.92 13.88 5.37
CA TRP A 265 -4.01 13.23 6.31
C TRP A 265 -2.59 13.12 5.76
N PHE A 266 -2.42 12.84 4.47
CA PHE A 266 -1.10 12.93 3.83
C PHE A 266 -0.51 14.35 3.96
N LYS A 267 -1.29 15.36 3.61
CA LYS A 267 -0.87 16.76 3.73
C LYS A 267 -0.50 17.14 5.16
N LYS A 268 -1.31 16.75 6.13
CA LYS A 268 -1.08 16.99 7.56
C LYS A 268 0.24 16.37 8.04
N GLY A 269 0.55 15.15 7.60
CA GLY A 269 1.83 14.50 7.86
C GLY A 269 3.01 15.29 7.27
N TYR A 270 2.87 15.70 6.01
CA TYR A 270 3.88 16.48 5.32
C TYR A 270 4.14 17.85 5.98
N GLU A 271 3.11 18.58 6.33
CA GLU A 271 3.23 19.91 6.92
C GLU A 271 3.76 19.86 8.35
N SER A 272 3.33 18.91 9.16
CA SER A 272 3.71 18.84 10.57
C SER A 272 5.05 18.15 10.82
N GLY A 273 5.29 17.00 10.17
CA GLY A 273 6.40 16.10 10.53
C GLY A 273 6.35 15.58 11.97
N ASP A 274 5.30 15.90 12.73
CA ASP A 274 5.14 15.53 14.15
C ASP A 274 4.25 14.29 14.28
N LEU A 275 4.83 13.18 14.73
CA LEU A 275 4.12 11.91 14.90
C LEU A 275 2.91 12.00 15.84
N ASN A 276 2.92 12.94 16.81
CA ASN A 276 1.79 13.13 17.72
C ASN A 276 0.55 13.70 17.01
N ALA A 277 0.70 14.35 15.85
CA ALA A 277 -0.41 14.88 15.06
C ALA A 277 -1.17 13.79 14.28
N GLY A 278 -0.65 12.54 14.25
CA GLY A 278 -1.18 11.42 13.47
C GLY A 278 -2.17 10.50 14.19
N ASN A 279 -2.75 10.93 15.30
CA ASN A 279 -3.72 10.10 16.02
C ASN A 279 -5.12 10.20 15.39
N THR A 280 -5.36 9.44 14.32
CA THR A 280 -6.64 9.36 13.62
C THR A 280 -7.75 8.76 14.48
N PHE A 281 -7.44 7.88 15.43
CA PHE A 281 -8.42 7.20 16.28
C PHE A 281 -9.06 8.12 17.32
N ASN A 282 -8.45 9.27 17.61
CA ASN A 282 -8.97 10.28 18.54
C ASN A 282 -9.42 11.56 17.81
N ASP A 283 -9.45 11.57 16.48
CA ASP A 283 -9.91 12.74 15.73
C ASP A 283 -11.43 12.77 15.67
N PRO A 284 -12.09 13.85 16.20
CA PRO A 284 -13.54 13.92 16.25
C PRO A 284 -14.24 13.90 14.89
N SER A 285 -13.55 14.29 13.82
CA SER A 285 -14.11 14.30 12.46
C SER A 285 -14.25 12.88 11.85
N LEU A 286 -13.65 11.86 12.49
CA LEU A 286 -13.65 10.47 12.01
C LEU A 286 -14.53 9.55 12.88
N GLN A 287 -15.17 10.06 13.93
CA GLN A 287 -16.00 9.30 14.88
C GLN A 287 -17.46 9.16 14.48
#